data_5ce3450c21a9e10d7f7b45b72ca24c51
#
_entry.id   5ce3450c21a9e10d7f7b45b72ca24c51
#
_cell.length_a   1.000
_cell.length_b   1.000
_cell.length_c   1.000
_cell.angle_alpha   90.00
_cell.angle_beta   90.00
_cell.angle_gamma   90.00
#
_symmetry.space_group_name_H-M   'P 1'
#
loop_
_entity.id
_entity.type
_entity.pdbx_description
1 polymer ?
#
loop_
_entity_poly.entity_id
_entity_poly.type
_entity_poly.pdbx_seq_one_letter_code
_entity_poly.pdbx_strand_id
1 'polypeptide(L)'
;METKPDTIHVSALAKEEINATHANLFVTVRGSSVISGNEALKKAKEVSALVDELTRAGVAAEDVHLQGVYAETSSGVLLKSSSAAYRLRVRCGKLEKLPELLDIVASQKNAALERIDWKYDEESARERGLASAMEAAKSKAEKVAAALGVKLLGVYQFNENAFDEESPMPFQPQMRMMKARQAEAESEPSLGMDIQHGKTIQVNVEIEYRVSGF
;
A
#
# COMPACT_ATOMS: atom_id res chain seq x y z
N MET A 1 -16.00 -49.03 -6.50
CA MET A 1 -16.53 -47.74 -5.97
C MET A 1 -15.83 -47.51 -4.64
N GLU A 2 -14.94 -46.54 -4.57
CA GLU A 2 -14.40 -46.14 -3.28
C GLU A 2 -15.51 -45.42 -2.50
N THR A 3 -15.88 -45.95 -1.36
CA THR A 3 -16.86 -45.32 -0.47
C THR A 3 -16.15 -44.09 0.17
N LYS A 4 -16.77 -42.94 0.02
CA LYS A 4 -16.30 -41.72 0.72
C LYS A 4 -16.23 -42.00 2.23
N PRO A 5 -15.11 -41.71 2.91
CA PRO A 5 -15.03 -41.96 4.34
C PRO A 5 -15.97 -41.02 5.12
N ASP A 6 -16.34 -41.42 6.32
CA ASP A 6 -17.06 -40.54 7.24
C ASP A 6 -16.18 -39.34 7.60
N THR A 7 -16.68 -38.14 7.43
CA THR A 7 -15.92 -36.90 7.64
C THR A 7 -16.70 -35.85 8.43
N ILE A 8 -15.97 -35.01 9.15
CA ILE A 8 -16.45 -33.74 9.70
C ILE A 8 -15.85 -32.61 8.89
N HIS A 9 -16.70 -31.77 8.31
CA HIS A 9 -16.28 -30.55 7.62
C HIS A 9 -16.34 -29.35 8.58
N VAL A 10 -15.25 -28.61 8.69
CA VAL A 10 -15.17 -27.38 9.47
C VAL A 10 -14.54 -26.27 8.65
N SER A 11 -15.01 -25.04 8.90
CA SER A 11 -14.37 -23.83 8.38
C SER A 11 -14.00 -22.91 9.52
N ALA A 12 -12.91 -22.16 9.34
CA ALA A 12 -12.50 -21.11 10.26
C ALA A 12 -11.92 -19.94 9.47
N LEU A 13 -12.12 -18.75 10.01
CA LEU A 13 -11.62 -17.50 9.46
C LEU A 13 -10.74 -16.81 10.50
N ALA A 14 -9.55 -16.38 10.09
CA ALA A 14 -8.72 -15.46 10.85
C ALA A 14 -8.62 -14.12 10.14
N LYS A 15 -8.47 -13.04 10.92
CA LYS A 15 -8.26 -11.68 10.43
C LYS A 15 -6.99 -11.13 11.03
N GLU A 16 -6.11 -10.62 10.17
CA GLU A 16 -4.86 -9.97 10.56
C GLU A 16 -4.89 -8.52 10.09
N GLU A 17 -4.81 -7.59 11.04
CA GLU A 17 -4.66 -6.18 10.74
C GLU A 17 -3.17 -5.85 10.63
N ILE A 18 -2.76 -5.27 9.52
CA ILE A 18 -1.37 -4.90 9.26
C ILE A 18 -1.24 -3.45 8.83
N ASN A 19 -0.17 -2.82 9.27
CA ASN A 19 0.17 -1.46 8.85
C ASN A 19 1.17 -1.48 7.70
N ALA A 20 1.12 -0.45 6.87
CA ALA A 20 2.10 -0.27 5.81
C ALA A 20 3.51 -0.16 6.41
N THR A 21 4.47 -0.83 5.78
CA THR A 21 5.89 -0.82 6.16
C THR A 21 6.66 0.31 5.46
N HIS A 22 6.24 0.66 4.25
CA HIS A 22 6.80 1.74 3.46
C HIS A 22 5.80 2.18 2.39
N ALA A 23 6.11 3.28 1.70
CA ALA A 23 5.29 3.80 0.61
C ALA A 23 6.16 4.13 -0.61
N ASN A 24 5.60 3.96 -1.81
CA ASN A 24 6.17 4.46 -3.05
C ASN A 24 5.37 5.67 -3.52
N LEU A 25 6.03 6.82 -3.61
CA LEU A 25 5.46 8.03 -4.18
C LEU A 25 5.75 8.07 -5.68
N PHE A 26 4.73 8.29 -6.48
CA PHE A 26 4.86 8.48 -7.92
C PHE A 26 4.73 9.96 -8.24
N VAL A 27 5.83 10.54 -8.69
CA VAL A 27 5.96 11.97 -8.93
C VAL A 27 6.27 12.21 -10.39
N THR A 28 5.58 13.18 -11.00
CA THR A 28 5.86 13.62 -12.37
C THR A 28 6.29 15.07 -12.37
N VAL A 29 7.42 15.36 -12.99
CA VAL A 29 7.90 16.71 -13.28
C VAL A 29 7.63 17.02 -14.74
N ARG A 30 6.75 18.00 -15.02
CA ARG A 30 6.28 18.34 -16.37
C ARG A 30 6.62 19.78 -16.73
N GLY A 31 6.77 20.02 -18.03
CA GLY A 31 6.85 21.37 -18.57
C GLY A 31 6.68 21.41 -20.06
N SER A 32 6.27 22.59 -20.52
CA SER A 32 6.16 22.91 -21.94
C SER A 32 6.68 24.31 -22.21
N SER A 33 7.26 24.53 -23.40
CA SER A 33 7.73 25.83 -23.87
C SER A 33 7.32 26.01 -25.31
N VAL A 34 6.87 27.22 -25.65
CA VAL A 34 6.44 27.60 -27.00
C VAL A 34 7.58 28.26 -27.79
N ILE A 35 8.71 28.60 -27.14
CA ILE A 35 9.76 29.45 -27.75
C ILE A 35 11.12 28.77 -27.74
N SER A 36 11.39 27.80 -26.86
CA SER A 36 12.72 27.18 -26.74
C SER A 36 12.67 25.66 -26.82
N GLY A 37 13.50 25.07 -27.68
CA GLY A 37 13.63 23.61 -27.81
C GLY A 37 14.33 22.90 -26.63
N ASN A 38 14.57 23.59 -25.50
CA ASN A 38 15.41 23.09 -24.39
C ASN A 38 14.60 22.63 -23.16
N GLU A 39 13.29 22.35 -23.32
CA GLU A 39 12.43 22.03 -22.18
C GLU A 39 12.86 20.74 -21.49
N ALA A 40 13.25 19.71 -22.22
CA ALA A 40 13.75 18.48 -21.66
C ALA A 40 14.96 18.70 -20.74
N LEU A 41 15.94 19.54 -21.17
CA LEU A 41 17.11 19.83 -20.33
C LEU A 41 16.75 20.66 -19.09
N LYS A 42 15.81 21.61 -19.20
CA LYS A 42 15.34 22.36 -18.04
C LYS A 42 14.67 21.45 -17.03
N LYS A 43 13.79 20.53 -17.50
CA LYS A 43 13.13 19.58 -16.62
C LYS A 43 14.09 18.56 -16.01
N ALA A 44 15.12 18.13 -16.72
CA ALA A 44 16.18 17.30 -16.15
C ALA A 44 16.88 18.00 -14.96
N LYS A 45 17.14 19.31 -15.06
CA LYS A 45 17.72 20.08 -13.94
C LYS A 45 16.75 20.21 -12.75
N GLU A 46 15.46 20.41 -13.01
CA GLU A 46 14.43 20.45 -11.97
C GLU A 46 14.30 19.09 -11.27
N VAL A 47 14.35 18.00 -12.02
CA VAL A 47 14.40 16.64 -11.47
C VAL A 47 15.62 16.44 -10.59
N SER A 48 16.80 16.87 -11.04
CA SER A 48 18.03 16.78 -10.24
C SER A 48 17.89 17.55 -8.93
N ALA A 49 17.37 18.78 -8.97
CA ALA A 49 17.14 19.59 -7.77
C ALA A 49 16.15 18.92 -6.80
N LEU A 50 15.06 18.38 -7.32
CA LEU A 50 14.10 17.61 -6.52
C LEU A 50 14.75 16.38 -5.86
N VAL A 51 15.54 15.61 -6.61
CA VAL A 51 16.25 14.43 -6.08
C VAL A 51 17.24 14.86 -4.99
N ASP A 52 17.95 15.97 -5.16
CA ASP A 52 18.88 16.51 -4.18
C ASP A 52 18.14 16.94 -2.87
N GLU A 53 16.94 17.50 -2.97
CA GLU A 53 16.13 17.86 -1.80
C GLU A 53 15.59 16.62 -1.08
N LEU A 54 15.06 15.64 -1.81
CA LEU A 54 14.62 14.37 -1.26
C LEU A 54 15.76 13.63 -0.54
N THR A 55 16.96 13.66 -1.14
CA THR A 55 18.14 13.03 -0.53
C THR A 55 18.56 13.74 0.76
N ARG A 56 18.50 15.08 0.80
CA ARG A 56 18.75 15.86 2.03
C ARG A 56 17.72 15.57 3.13
N ALA A 57 16.48 15.28 2.77
CA ALA A 57 15.44 14.82 3.70
C ALA A 57 15.63 13.35 4.14
N GLY A 58 16.64 12.65 3.59
CA GLY A 58 17.08 11.32 4.01
C GLY A 58 16.48 10.17 3.19
N VAL A 59 16.02 10.43 1.97
CA VAL A 59 15.75 9.38 0.98
C VAL A 59 17.09 8.92 0.42
N ALA A 60 17.35 7.62 0.39
CA ALA A 60 18.57 7.11 -0.23
C ALA A 60 18.53 7.28 -1.76
N ALA A 61 19.64 7.56 -2.38
CA ALA A 61 19.70 7.79 -3.84
C ALA A 61 19.18 6.58 -4.64
N GLU A 62 19.42 5.38 -4.15
CA GLU A 62 18.92 4.13 -4.70
C GLU A 62 17.42 3.94 -4.57
N ASP A 63 16.76 4.69 -3.69
CA ASP A 63 15.30 4.69 -3.50
C ASP A 63 14.57 5.65 -4.47
N VAL A 64 15.32 6.44 -5.25
CA VAL A 64 14.77 7.32 -6.27
C VAL A 64 15.01 6.73 -7.65
N HIS A 65 13.95 6.30 -8.31
CA HIS A 65 14.01 5.64 -9.61
C HIS A 65 13.34 6.48 -10.69
N LEU A 66 14.07 6.76 -11.78
CA LEU A 66 13.47 7.31 -12.99
C LEU A 66 12.71 6.18 -13.72
N GLN A 67 11.40 6.31 -13.79
CA GLN A 67 10.51 5.32 -14.43
C GLN A 67 10.32 5.57 -15.92
N GLY A 68 10.44 6.83 -16.36
CA GLY A 68 10.30 7.17 -17.75
C GLY A 68 10.52 8.65 -18.03
N VAL A 69 10.90 8.93 -19.25
CA VAL A 69 11.02 10.28 -19.79
C VAL A 69 10.21 10.36 -21.07
N TYR A 70 9.36 11.35 -21.15
CA TYR A 70 8.68 11.73 -22.37
C TYR A 70 9.18 13.10 -22.80
N ALA A 71 9.60 13.23 -24.04
CA ALA A 71 9.99 14.51 -24.60
C ALA A 71 9.46 14.60 -26.03
N GLU A 72 8.79 15.69 -26.34
CA GLU A 72 8.24 15.96 -27.67
C GLU A 72 8.66 17.35 -28.11
N THR A 73 9.01 17.46 -29.38
CA THR A 73 9.29 18.73 -30.01
C THR A 73 8.45 18.81 -31.30
N SER A 74 7.55 19.77 -31.37
CA SER A 74 6.75 20.05 -32.56
C SER A 74 7.28 21.31 -33.23
N SER A 75 7.56 21.22 -34.52
CA SER A 75 7.95 22.36 -35.35
C SER A 75 6.79 22.73 -36.25
N GLY A 76 6.02 23.77 -35.86
CA GLY A 76 5.04 24.44 -36.73
C GLY A 76 5.72 25.49 -37.62
N VAL A 77 4.99 25.97 -38.61
CA VAL A 77 5.50 26.96 -39.60
C VAL A 77 5.93 28.29 -38.95
N LEU A 78 5.38 28.63 -37.78
CA LEU A 78 5.62 29.92 -37.08
C LEU A 78 6.16 29.76 -35.66
N LEU A 79 5.96 28.62 -34.98
CA LEU A 79 6.37 28.43 -33.58
C LEU A 79 6.88 27.02 -33.36
N LYS A 80 7.99 26.90 -32.66
CA LYS A 80 8.50 25.63 -32.13
C LYS A 80 7.97 25.45 -30.71
N SER A 81 7.30 24.33 -30.43
CA SER A 81 6.93 23.95 -29.08
C SER A 81 7.71 22.71 -28.63
N SER A 82 8.06 22.66 -27.38
CA SER A 82 8.64 21.46 -26.76
C SER A 82 7.96 21.17 -25.43
N SER A 83 7.73 19.89 -25.16
CA SER A 83 7.23 19.42 -23.89
C SER A 83 8.12 18.32 -23.36
N ALA A 84 8.19 18.21 -22.04
CA ALA A 84 8.90 17.13 -21.38
C ALA A 84 8.18 16.72 -20.08
N ALA A 85 8.18 15.44 -19.79
CA ALA A 85 7.70 14.88 -18.54
C ALA A 85 8.66 13.80 -18.06
N TYR A 86 9.05 13.88 -16.80
CA TYR A 86 9.88 12.92 -16.10
C TYR A 86 9.05 12.27 -15.02
N ARG A 87 8.97 10.95 -15.01
CA ARG A 87 8.24 10.17 -14.01
C ARG A 87 9.22 9.52 -13.06
N LEU A 88 9.05 9.78 -11.78
CA LEU A 88 9.88 9.27 -10.71
C LEU A 88 9.06 8.37 -9.80
N ARG A 89 9.68 7.31 -9.28
CA ARG A 89 9.22 6.57 -8.12
C ARG A 89 10.19 6.82 -6.99
N VAL A 90 9.69 7.33 -5.89
CA VAL A 90 10.45 7.60 -4.67
C VAL A 90 9.96 6.67 -3.58
N ARG A 91 10.85 5.83 -3.06
CA ARG A 91 10.52 4.95 -1.93
C ARG A 91 10.72 5.68 -0.61
N CYS A 92 9.65 5.80 0.14
CA CYS A 92 9.65 6.30 1.52
C CYS A 92 9.75 5.11 2.47
N GLY A 93 10.96 4.77 2.93
CA GLY A 93 11.21 3.64 3.81
C GLY A 93 10.77 3.88 5.27
N LYS A 94 10.63 5.15 5.67
CA LYS A 94 10.19 5.58 7.01
C LYS A 94 8.96 6.46 6.86
N LEU A 95 7.79 5.93 7.20
CA LEU A 95 6.50 6.61 6.97
C LEU A 95 6.35 7.92 7.76
N GLU A 96 7.02 8.05 8.89
CA GLU A 96 7.08 9.31 9.65
C GLU A 96 7.67 10.48 8.86
N LYS A 97 8.47 10.20 7.81
CA LYS A 97 9.01 11.22 6.90
C LYS A 97 8.11 11.55 5.72
N LEU A 98 7.04 10.79 5.53
CA LEU A 98 6.15 10.97 4.39
C LEU A 98 5.58 12.40 4.28
N PRO A 99 5.12 13.07 5.36
CA PRO A 99 4.66 14.45 5.29
C PRO A 99 5.73 15.42 4.75
N GLU A 100 6.97 15.30 5.24
CA GLU A 100 8.10 16.12 4.78
C GLU A 100 8.38 15.91 3.29
N LEU A 101 8.35 14.66 2.82
CA LEU A 101 8.55 14.35 1.40
C LEU A 101 7.43 14.89 0.52
N LEU A 102 6.19 14.87 1.01
CA LEU A 102 5.04 15.45 0.32
C LEU A 102 5.17 16.97 0.20
N ASP A 103 5.63 17.65 1.27
CA ASP A 103 5.87 19.09 1.28
C ASP A 103 6.97 19.48 0.29
N ILE A 104 8.07 18.70 0.22
CA ILE A 104 9.13 18.89 -0.77
C ILE A 104 8.58 18.80 -2.20
N VAL A 105 7.78 17.76 -2.50
CA VAL A 105 7.16 17.62 -3.82
C VAL A 105 6.19 18.75 -4.12
N ALA A 106 5.36 19.14 -3.15
CA ALA A 106 4.38 20.22 -3.30
C ALA A 106 5.02 21.59 -3.48
N SER A 107 6.21 21.84 -2.91
CA SER A 107 6.95 23.09 -3.07
C SER A 107 7.52 23.29 -4.48
N GLN A 108 7.69 22.20 -5.24
CA GLN A 108 8.24 22.24 -6.60
C GLN A 108 7.19 22.70 -7.61
N LYS A 109 7.45 23.80 -8.30
CA LYS A 109 6.50 24.44 -9.23
C LYS A 109 5.92 23.53 -10.31
N ASN A 110 6.69 22.56 -10.78
CA ASN A 110 6.38 21.72 -11.93
C ASN A 110 6.27 20.23 -11.57
N ALA A 111 6.39 19.88 -10.29
CA ALA A 111 6.18 18.54 -9.80
C ALA A 111 4.73 18.33 -9.40
N ALA A 112 4.25 17.13 -9.60
CA ALA A 112 2.94 16.67 -9.14
C ALA A 112 3.06 15.27 -8.58
N LEU A 113 2.52 15.05 -7.40
CA LEU A 113 2.30 13.71 -6.88
C LEU A 113 1.12 13.09 -7.63
N GLU A 114 1.34 11.96 -8.28
CA GLU A 114 0.28 11.25 -9.00
C GLU A 114 -0.47 10.28 -8.10
N ARG A 115 0.27 9.50 -7.30
CA ARG A 115 -0.30 8.53 -6.36
C ARG A 115 0.72 8.11 -5.32
N ILE A 116 0.24 7.47 -4.26
CA ILE A 116 1.03 6.77 -3.25
C ILE A 116 0.61 5.31 -3.26
N ASP A 117 1.57 4.41 -3.44
CA ASP A 117 1.35 2.97 -3.31
C ASP A 117 1.91 2.51 -1.96
N TRP A 118 1.04 2.08 -1.08
CA TRP A 118 1.40 1.53 0.22
C TRP A 118 1.90 0.10 0.08
N LYS A 119 2.88 -0.27 0.88
CA LYS A 119 3.48 -1.60 0.88
C LYS A 119 3.43 -2.21 2.27
N TYR A 120 3.12 -3.49 2.35
CA TYR A 120 2.85 -4.23 3.56
C TYR A 120 3.67 -5.52 3.60
N ASP A 121 3.87 -6.04 4.80
CA ASP A 121 4.38 -7.40 5.00
C ASP A 121 3.22 -8.40 4.99
N GLU A 122 2.70 -8.65 3.79
CA GLU A 122 1.53 -9.51 3.57
C GLU A 122 1.83 -10.97 3.80
N GLU A 123 3.03 -11.43 3.45
CA GLU A 123 3.42 -12.84 3.55
C GLU A 123 3.41 -13.28 5.01
N SER A 124 4.11 -12.55 5.89
CA SER A 124 4.10 -12.85 7.32
C SER A 124 2.72 -12.77 7.96
N ALA A 125 1.86 -11.87 7.47
CA ALA A 125 0.49 -11.76 7.97
C ALA A 125 -0.38 -12.94 7.52
N ARG A 126 -0.24 -13.37 6.26
CA ARG A 126 -0.94 -14.57 5.76
C ARG A 126 -0.52 -15.82 6.51
N GLU A 127 0.79 -16.00 6.79
CA GLU A 127 1.28 -17.11 7.58
C GLU A 127 0.70 -17.13 9.00
N ARG A 128 0.68 -15.98 9.70
CA ARG A 128 0.05 -15.88 11.03
C ARG A 128 -1.45 -16.15 10.97
N GLY A 129 -2.15 -15.57 10.00
CA GLY A 129 -3.56 -15.79 9.78
C GLY A 129 -3.89 -17.26 9.50
N LEU A 130 -3.08 -17.92 8.67
CA LEU A 130 -3.21 -19.35 8.38
C LEU A 130 -3.06 -20.19 9.65
N ALA A 131 -1.99 -19.96 10.41
CA ALA A 131 -1.77 -20.69 11.65
C ALA A 131 -2.95 -20.54 12.63
N SER A 132 -3.44 -19.31 12.81
CA SER A 132 -4.59 -19.00 13.65
C SER A 132 -5.89 -19.66 13.17
N ALA A 133 -6.16 -19.61 11.87
CA ALA A 133 -7.34 -20.25 11.27
C ALA A 133 -7.30 -21.78 11.40
N MET A 134 -6.13 -22.39 11.18
CA MET A 134 -5.93 -23.84 11.34
C MET A 134 -6.16 -24.29 12.79
N GLU A 135 -5.64 -23.55 13.77
CA GLU A 135 -5.86 -23.85 15.19
C GLU A 135 -7.34 -23.75 15.57
N ALA A 136 -8.01 -22.71 15.10
CA ALA A 136 -9.44 -22.52 15.31
C ALA A 136 -10.27 -23.66 14.67
N ALA A 137 -9.94 -24.05 13.43
CA ALA A 137 -10.61 -25.14 12.73
C ALA A 137 -10.40 -26.48 13.44
N LYS A 138 -9.19 -26.77 13.91
CA LYS A 138 -8.88 -27.98 14.68
C LYS A 138 -9.66 -28.02 15.98
N SER A 139 -9.64 -26.96 16.78
CA SER A 139 -10.41 -26.86 18.02
C SER A 139 -11.91 -27.06 17.79
N LYS A 140 -12.45 -26.50 16.69
CA LYS A 140 -13.85 -26.68 16.30
C LYS A 140 -14.14 -28.13 15.95
N ALA A 141 -13.27 -28.78 15.16
CA ALA A 141 -13.43 -30.20 14.79
C ALA A 141 -13.41 -31.13 16.01
N GLU A 142 -12.49 -30.88 16.96
CA GLU A 142 -12.40 -31.66 18.22
C GLU A 142 -13.68 -31.55 19.06
N LYS A 143 -14.25 -30.35 19.17
CA LYS A 143 -15.51 -30.12 19.89
C LYS A 143 -16.69 -30.83 19.20
N VAL A 144 -16.75 -30.76 17.88
CA VAL A 144 -17.80 -31.45 17.10
C VAL A 144 -17.66 -32.96 17.24
N ALA A 145 -16.45 -33.52 17.10
CA ALA A 145 -16.20 -34.95 17.24
C ALA A 145 -16.59 -35.44 18.63
N ALA A 146 -16.21 -34.70 19.68
CA ALA A 146 -16.60 -35.03 21.07
C ALA A 146 -18.13 -35.02 21.26
N ALA A 147 -18.82 -34.05 20.71
CA ALA A 147 -20.29 -33.96 20.79
C ALA A 147 -21.01 -35.10 20.05
N LEU A 148 -20.42 -35.58 18.95
CA LEU A 148 -20.94 -36.71 18.17
C LEU A 148 -20.49 -38.09 18.68
N GLY A 149 -19.58 -38.14 19.67
CA GLY A 149 -19.05 -39.38 20.21
C GLY A 149 -18.08 -40.12 19.28
N VAL A 150 -17.49 -39.43 18.29
CA VAL A 150 -16.56 -39.98 17.32
C VAL A 150 -15.12 -39.46 17.58
N LYS A 151 -14.11 -40.14 17.01
CA LYS A 151 -12.71 -39.73 17.11
C LYS A 151 -12.22 -39.16 15.79
N LEU A 152 -11.47 -38.06 15.83
CA LEU A 152 -10.74 -37.54 14.67
C LEU A 152 -9.59 -38.50 14.32
N LEU A 153 -9.50 -38.88 13.05
CA LEU A 153 -8.48 -39.81 12.53
C LEU A 153 -7.39 -39.10 11.71
N GLY A 154 -7.68 -37.91 11.20
CA GLY A 154 -6.73 -37.13 10.39
C GLY A 154 -7.43 -36.28 9.34
N VAL A 155 -6.67 -35.45 8.64
CA VAL A 155 -7.18 -34.59 7.56
C VAL A 155 -7.46 -35.45 6.32
N TYR A 156 -8.64 -35.29 5.74
CA TYR A 156 -9.02 -35.88 4.47
C TYR A 156 -8.84 -34.87 3.32
N GLN A 157 -9.28 -33.63 3.53
CA GLN A 157 -9.15 -32.55 2.57
C GLN A 157 -8.85 -31.24 3.28
N PHE A 158 -8.02 -30.40 2.66
CA PHE A 158 -7.65 -29.08 3.14
C PHE A 158 -7.76 -28.11 1.98
N ASN A 159 -8.45 -27.01 2.18
CA ASN A 159 -8.52 -25.86 1.29
C ASN A 159 -8.19 -24.59 2.07
N GLU A 160 -7.39 -23.74 1.47
CA GLU A 160 -7.05 -22.41 1.98
C GLU A 160 -7.46 -21.36 0.96
N ASN A 161 -7.97 -20.24 1.45
CA ASN A 161 -8.26 -19.08 0.62
C ASN A 161 -7.94 -17.80 1.41
N ALA A 162 -7.06 -16.96 0.87
CA ALA A 162 -6.72 -15.68 1.48
C ALA A 162 -7.27 -14.53 0.64
N PHE A 163 -7.93 -13.58 1.30
CA PHE A 163 -8.50 -12.39 0.69
C PHE A 163 -7.93 -11.15 1.36
N ASP A 164 -7.61 -10.15 0.55
CA ASP A 164 -7.24 -8.84 1.02
C ASP A 164 -8.52 -7.97 1.06
N GLU A 165 -8.94 -7.57 2.25
CA GLU A 165 -9.89 -6.46 2.38
C GLU A 165 -9.08 -5.16 2.34
N GLU A 166 -8.94 -4.57 1.16
CA GLU A 166 -8.62 -3.15 1.10
C GLU A 166 -9.87 -2.39 1.55
N SER A 167 -9.87 -1.95 2.79
CA SER A 167 -10.85 -0.96 3.23
C SER A 167 -10.56 0.32 2.44
N PRO A 168 -11.43 0.74 1.51
CA PRO A 168 -11.31 2.08 0.96
C PRO A 168 -11.53 3.02 2.14
N MET A 169 -10.46 3.61 2.66
CA MET A 169 -10.59 4.73 3.58
C MET A 169 -11.32 5.83 2.81
N PRO A 170 -12.58 6.14 3.11
CA PRO A 170 -13.18 7.33 2.58
C PRO A 170 -12.32 8.48 3.13
N PHE A 171 -11.72 9.23 2.22
CA PHE A 171 -11.13 10.54 2.55
C PHE A 171 -12.28 11.40 3.10
N GLN A 172 -12.51 11.30 4.39
CA GLN A 172 -13.38 12.23 5.10
C GLN A 172 -12.52 13.44 5.43
N PRO A 173 -12.71 14.57 4.74
CA PRO A 173 -12.19 15.82 5.24
C PRO A 173 -12.93 16.05 6.56
N GLN A 174 -12.28 15.80 7.68
CA GLN A 174 -12.77 16.26 8.97
C GLN A 174 -12.74 17.78 8.94
N MET A 175 -13.86 18.38 8.52
CA MET A 175 -14.16 19.77 8.85
C MET A 175 -14.30 19.85 10.37
N ARG A 176 -13.17 19.98 11.06
CA ARG A 176 -13.18 20.54 12.41
C ARG A 176 -13.59 21.99 12.25
N MET A 177 -14.86 22.28 12.60
CA MET A 177 -15.27 23.63 12.93
C MET A 177 -14.32 24.16 14.02
N MET A 178 -13.29 24.86 13.60
CA MET A 178 -12.47 25.66 14.50
C MET A 178 -13.31 26.84 14.99
N LYS A 179 -13.83 26.72 16.21
CA LYS A 179 -14.16 27.92 17.01
C LYS A 179 -12.88 28.73 17.14
N ALA A 180 -12.92 29.91 16.53
CA ALA A 180 -11.91 30.92 16.67
C ALA A 180 -11.63 31.18 18.15
N ARG A 181 -10.40 30.92 18.58
CA ARG A 181 -9.75 31.60 19.69
C ARG A 181 -8.35 31.98 19.23
N GLN A 182 -8.15 33.29 19.08
CA GLN A 182 -6.86 33.92 18.95
C GLN A 182 -5.94 33.48 20.08
N ALA A 183 -4.78 32.97 19.72
CA ALA A 183 -3.54 33.09 20.45
C ALA A 183 -2.39 32.86 19.47
N GLU A 184 -1.59 33.87 19.29
CA GLU A 184 -0.34 33.89 18.55
C GLU A 184 0.61 32.83 19.12
N ALA A 185 1.08 31.94 18.27
CA ALA A 185 2.39 31.33 18.37
C ALA A 185 2.74 30.81 16.98
N GLU A 186 3.79 31.35 16.40
CA GLU A 186 4.47 30.91 15.20
C GLU A 186 4.95 29.47 15.42
N SER A 187 4.20 28.51 14.91
CA SER A 187 4.67 27.16 14.65
C SER A 187 4.34 26.89 13.20
N GLU A 188 5.35 26.55 12.42
CA GLU A 188 5.18 26.11 11.04
C GLU A 188 4.07 25.07 10.97
N PRO A 189 3.15 25.18 9.99
CA PRO A 189 2.07 24.22 9.86
C PRO A 189 2.63 22.89 9.35
N SER A 190 3.12 22.06 10.27
CA SER A 190 3.27 20.65 9.95
C SER A 190 1.87 20.10 9.81
N LEU A 191 1.61 19.34 8.76
CA LEU A 191 0.31 18.72 8.49
C LEU A 191 -0.17 17.79 9.63
N GLY A 192 0.60 17.58 10.70
CA GLY A 192 0.21 16.90 11.94
C GLY A 192 -0.61 15.61 11.74
N MET A 193 -0.52 15.00 10.57
CA MET A 193 -1.21 13.77 10.24
C MET A 193 -0.33 12.59 10.62
N ASP A 194 -0.78 11.84 11.61
CA ASP A 194 -0.28 10.48 11.80
C ASP A 194 -0.78 9.64 10.62
N ILE A 195 0.06 9.52 9.60
CA ILE A 195 -0.27 8.80 8.36
C ILE A 195 0.01 7.31 8.62
N GLN A 196 -0.94 6.66 9.29
CA GLN A 196 -0.99 5.21 9.38
C GLN A 196 -1.94 4.69 8.30
N HIS A 197 -1.43 3.84 7.43
CA HIS A 197 -2.25 3.15 6.45
C HIS A 197 -2.26 1.66 6.77
N GLY A 198 -3.43 1.16 7.14
CA GLY A 198 -3.64 -0.25 7.49
C GLY A 198 -4.55 -0.95 6.49
N LYS A 199 -4.40 -2.26 6.41
CA LYS A 199 -5.34 -3.15 5.73
C LYS A 199 -5.57 -4.41 6.53
N THR A 200 -6.67 -5.10 6.26
CA THR A 200 -7.01 -6.39 6.87
C THR A 200 -6.80 -7.51 5.87
N ILE A 201 -6.04 -8.52 6.26
CA ILE A 201 -5.92 -9.78 5.53
C ILE A 201 -6.84 -10.79 6.20
N GLN A 202 -7.71 -11.44 5.42
CA GLN A 202 -8.57 -12.51 5.88
C GLN A 202 -8.06 -13.84 5.31
N VAL A 203 -7.84 -14.81 6.19
CA VAL A 203 -7.46 -16.17 5.81
C VAL A 203 -8.58 -17.11 6.23
N ASN A 204 -9.18 -17.77 5.25
CA ASN A 204 -10.20 -18.78 5.46
C ASN A 204 -9.63 -20.17 5.20
N VAL A 205 -9.87 -21.09 6.11
CA VAL A 205 -9.53 -22.49 5.93
C VAL A 205 -10.79 -23.37 5.99
N GLU A 206 -10.85 -24.36 5.13
CA GLU A 206 -11.87 -25.39 5.13
C GLU A 206 -11.18 -26.74 5.23
N ILE A 207 -11.52 -27.52 6.25
CA ILE A 207 -10.86 -28.79 6.53
C ILE A 207 -11.91 -29.88 6.70
N GLU A 208 -11.76 -30.96 5.93
CA GLU A 208 -12.48 -32.20 6.16
C GLU A 208 -11.58 -33.15 6.96
N TYR A 209 -12.05 -33.56 8.13
CA TYR A 209 -11.39 -34.56 8.96
C TYR A 209 -12.06 -35.89 8.85
N ARG A 210 -11.32 -36.96 8.62
CA ARG A 210 -11.83 -38.33 8.78
C ARG A 210 -12.15 -38.60 10.23
N VAL A 211 -13.24 -39.34 10.45
CA VAL A 211 -13.63 -39.76 11.80
C VAL A 211 -13.79 -41.30 11.88
N SER A 212 -13.76 -41.83 13.11
CA SER A 212 -14.23 -43.18 13.36
C SER A 212 -15.72 -43.26 13.01
N GLY A 213 -16.17 -44.34 12.40
CA GLY A 213 -17.58 -44.48 11.99
C GLY A 213 -18.57 -44.09 13.07
N PHE A 214 -19.73 -43.60 12.65
CA PHE A 214 -20.86 -43.24 13.52
C PHE A 214 -21.51 -44.47 14.11
#